data_81891be54fcde14d0e3d31256611e0a5
#
_entry.id   81891be54fcde14d0e3d31256611e0a5
#
_cell.length_a   1.000
_cell.length_b   1.000
_cell.length_c   1.000
_cell.angle_alpha   90.00
_cell.angle_beta   90.00
_cell.angle_gamma   90.00
#
_symmetry.space_group_name_H-M   'P 1'
#
loop_
_entity.id
_entity.type
_entity.pdbx_description
1 polymer ?
#
loop_
_entity_poly.entity_id
_entity_poly.type
_entity_poly.pdbx_seq_one_letter_code
_entity_poly.pdbx_strand_id
1 'polypeptide(L)'
;MSMINRKIIFTGPVGAGKTTAIAAISDIRPITTDEYASDMTKSRKPQTTVAMDYGLIRLSENERVHLYGTSGQERFDFMWDILTKGGIGLILLLDNTRKDPFQDIRFYTNAFRDFIEKQQMVVGVTRMDLQRKPGLADYRHYLESLSLQAPVFDVDARSHRDVTMLIQALLFSLDPG
;
A
#
# COMPACT_ATOMS: atom_id res chain seq x y z
N MET A 1 -19.38 23.29 -5.84
CA MET A 1 -18.36 22.42 -6.47
C MET A 1 -18.50 21.00 -5.99
N SER A 2 -18.35 20.06 -6.91
CA SER A 2 -18.41 18.64 -6.57
C SER A 2 -17.18 18.22 -5.79
N MET A 3 -17.35 17.24 -4.92
CA MET A 3 -16.27 16.64 -4.17
C MET A 3 -15.39 15.80 -5.10
N ILE A 4 -14.08 15.99 -5.03
CA ILE A 4 -13.10 15.15 -5.74
C ILE A 4 -12.66 14.06 -4.78
N ASN A 5 -12.90 12.84 -5.16
CA ASN A 5 -12.51 11.66 -4.38
C ASN A 5 -11.46 10.86 -5.15
N ARG A 6 -10.32 10.63 -4.53
CA ARG A 6 -9.26 9.80 -5.09
C ARG A 6 -9.09 8.59 -4.20
N LYS A 7 -8.58 7.51 -4.77
CA LYS A 7 -8.40 6.24 -4.06
C LYS A 7 -6.98 5.75 -4.28
N ILE A 8 -6.28 5.48 -3.17
CA ILE A 8 -4.92 4.92 -3.18
C ILE A 8 -4.94 3.61 -2.41
N ILE A 9 -4.27 2.59 -2.96
CA ILE A 9 -4.20 1.27 -2.37
C ILE A 9 -2.80 1.05 -1.80
N PHE A 10 -2.74 0.63 -0.53
CA PHE A 10 -1.52 0.14 0.11
C PHE A 10 -1.55 -1.38 0.07
N THR A 11 -0.49 -1.99 -0.43
CA THR A 11 -0.36 -3.44 -0.45
C THR A 11 1.05 -3.85 -0.01
N GLY A 12 1.25 -5.13 0.22
CA GLY A 12 2.51 -5.68 0.68
C GLY A 12 2.30 -6.82 1.65
N PRO A 13 3.38 -7.51 2.04
CA PRO A 13 3.28 -8.67 2.92
C PRO A 13 2.80 -8.30 4.33
N VAL A 14 2.34 -9.30 5.06
CA VAL A 14 1.97 -9.16 6.47
C VAL A 14 3.17 -8.61 7.23
N GLY A 15 2.93 -7.59 8.06
CA GLY A 15 3.98 -6.97 8.86
C GLY A 15 4.81 -5.91 8.16
N ALA A 16 4.52 -5.60 6.89
CA ALA A 16 5.26 -4.54 6.18
C ALA A 16 4.94 -3.13 6.67
N GLY A 17 3.85 -2.97 7.44
CA GLY A 17 3.49 -1.68 8.02
C GLY A 17 2.33 -0.97 7.36
N LYS A 18 1.49 -1.66 6.59
CA LYS A 18 0.34 -1.06 5.90
C LYS A 18 -0.64 -0.37 6.86
N THR A 19 -1.06 -1.10 7.89
CA THR A 19 -1.97 -0.57 8.92
C THR A 19 -1.35 0.65 9.61
N THR A 20 -0.08 0.54 9.98
CA THR A 20 0.66 1.60 10.65
C THR A 20 0.79 2.84 9.75
N ALA A 21 1.09 2.63 8.47
CA ALA A 21 1.27 3.73 7.51
C ALA A 21 -0.05 4.50 7.31
N ILE A 22 -1.15 3.79 7.14
CA ILE A 22 -2.47 4.42 6.99
C ILE A 22 -2.81 5.22 8.25
N ALA A 23 -2.56 4.63 9.43
CA ALA A 23 -2.83 5.31 10.69
C ALA A 23 -1.98 6.58 10.85
N ALA A 24 -0.75 6.57 10.34
CA ALA A 24 0.18 7.69 10.48
C ALA A 24 -0.29 8.94 9.74
N ILE A 25 -1.06 8.79 8.64
CA ILE A 25 -1.45 9.92 7.78
C ILE A 25 -2.95 10.17 7.71
N SER A 26 -3.76 9.28 8.24
CA SER A 26 -5.21 9.43 8.16
C SER A 26 -5.70 10.59 9.03
N ASP A 27 -6.59 11.42 8.47
CA ASP A 27 -7.23 12.53 9.17
C ASP A 27 -8.41 12.08 10.01
N ILE A 28 -8.82 10.83 9.83
CA ILE A 28 -9.85 10.21 10.67
C ILE A 28 -9.24 9.04 11.42
N ARG A 29 -9.91 8.58 12.47
CA ARG A 29 -9.50 7.35 13.13
C ARG A 29 -9.58 6.22 12.11
N PRO A 30 -8.47 5.51 11.86
CA PRO A 30 -8.48 4.43 10.86
C PRO A 30 -9.45 3.34 11.24
N ILE A 31 -10.07 2.76 10.22
CA ILE A 31 -10.96 1.62 10.37
C ILE A 31 -10.18 0.39 9.95
N THR A 32 -10.12 -0.61 10.83
CA THR A 32 -9.49 -1.88 10.50
C THR A 32 -10.50 -2.99 10.62
N THR A 33 -10.56 -3.84 9.62
CA THR A 33 -11.45 -4.99 9.62
C THR A 33 -10.86 -6.18 10.36
N ASP A 34 -9.59 -6.11 10.77
CA ASP A 34 -8.97 -7.17 11.55
C ASP A 34 -9.68 -7.38 12.89
N GLU A 35 -9.96 -6.30 13.61
CA GLU A 35 -10.69 -6.37 14.88
C GLU A 35 -12.10 -6.89 14.65
N TYR A 36 -12.76 -6.40 13.61
CA TYR A 36 -14.10 -6.81 13.24
C TYR A 36 -14.13 -8.28 12.83
N ALA A 37 -13.16 -8.70 12.03
CA ALA A 37 -13.04 -10.09 11.60
C ALA A 37 -12.83 -11.02 12.79
N SER A 38 -12.02 -10.63 13.77
CA SER A 38 -11.79 -11.43 14.98
C SER A 38 -13.05 -11.64 15.78
N ASP A 39 -13.86 -10.61 15.94
CA ASP A 39 -15.14 -10.72 16.65
C ASP A 39 -16.14 -11.56 15.90
N MET A 40 -16.17 -11.45 14.59
CA MET A 40 -17.10 -12.23 13.75
C MET A 40 -16.71 -13.69 13.64
N THR A 41 -15.43 -14.01 13.65
CA THR A 41 -14.99 -15.42 13.54
C THR A 41 -15.28 -16.23 14.78
N LYS A 42 -15.54 -15.59 15.91
CA LYS A 42 -15.99 -16.29 17.12
C LYS A 42 -17.39 -16.84 17.00
N SER A 43 -18.20 -16.29 16.09
CA SER A 43 -19.61 -16.65 15.97
C SER A 43 -20.03 -17.06 14.57
N ARG A 44 -19.16 -16.93 13.55
CA ARG A 44 -19.51 -17.20 12.16
C ARG A 44 -18.36 -17.82 11.37
N LYS A 45 -18.69 -18.24 10.14
CA LYS A 45 -17.69 -18.84 9.24
C LYS A 45 -16.64 -17.82 8.82
N PRO A 46 -15.34 -18.11 8.99
CA PRO A 46 -14.27 -17.13 8.75
C PRO A 46 -14.04 -16.80 7.29
N GLN A 47 -14.52 -17.60 6.34
CA GLN A 47 -14.26 -17.41 4.92
C GLN A 47 -14.96 -16.21 4.28
N THR A 48 -15.87 -15.54 4.99
CA THR A 48 -16.62 -14.42 4.44
C THR A 48 -16.03 -13.05 4.76
N THR A 49 -14.98 -13.00 5.58
CA THR A 49 -14.39 -11.74 6.04
C THR A 49 -12.96 -11.60 5.57
N VAL A 50 -12.65 -10.50 4.88
CA VAL A 50 -11.31 -10.16 4.41
C VAL A 50 -10.82 -8.97 5.21
N ALA A 51 -9.66 -9.10 5.83
CA ALA A 51 -9.04 -8.02 6.58
C ALA A 51 -8.61 -6.90 5.63
N MET A 52 -8.98 -5.67 5.95
CA MET A 52 -8.71 -4.51 5.13
C MET A 52 -8.69 -3.28 6.01
N ASP A 53 -7.77 -2.35 5.73
CA ASP A 53 -7.68 -1.10 6.45
C ASP A 53 -8.24 0.03 5.62
N TYR A 54 -8.77 1.06 6.29
CA TYR A 54 -9.28 2.24 5.62
C TYR A 54 -8.87 3.49 6.40
N GLY A 55 -8.46 4.52 5.67
CA GLY A 55 -8.18 5.84 6.20
C GLY A 55 -8.58 6.91 5.19
N LEU A 56 -8.49 8.15 5.62
CA LEU A 56 -8.92 9.28 4.79
C LEU A 56 -7.98 10.47 5.00
N ILE A 57 -7.56 11.09 3.90
CA ILE A 57 -6.84 12.36 3.93
C ILE A 57 -7.72 13.43 3.29
N ARG A 58 -7.88 14.56 3.99
CA ARG A 58 -8.55 15.72 3.44
C ARG A 58 -7.49 16.67 2.88
N LEU A 59 -7.39 16.76 1.55
CA LEU A 59 -6.42 17.64 0.90
C LEU A 59 -6.91 19.09 0.85
N SER A 60 -8.23 19.27 0.72
CA SER A 60 -8.87 20.58 0.71
C SER A 60 -10.33 20.40 1.10
N GLU A 61 -11.10 21.48 1.08
CA GLU A 61 -12.52 21.41 1.40
C GLU A 61 -13.29 20.47 0.47
N ASN A 62 -12.83 20.34 -0.77
CA ASN A 62 -13.52 19.55 -1.79
C ASN A 62 -12.68 18.44 -2.41
N GLU A 63 -11.55 18.07 -1.81
CA GLU A 63 -10.72 16.99 -2.30
C GLU A 63 -10.31 16.04 -1.18
N ARG A 64 -10.57 14.76 -1.36
CA ARG A 64 -10.28 13.72 -0.39
C ARG A 64 -9.53 12.57 -1.05
N VAL A 65 -8.63 11.96 -0.27
CA VAL A 65 -7.93 10.73 -0.69
C VAL A 65 -8.35 9.62 0.26
N HIS A 66 -8.96 8.61 -0.31
CA HIS A 66 -9.36 7.41 0.41
C HIS A 66 -8.22 6.41 0.35
N LEU A 67 -7.80 5.92 1.52
CA LEU A 67 -6.68 5.00 1.66
C LEU A 67 -7.20 3.62 2.01
N TYR A 68 -6.85 2.63 1.21
CA TYR A 68 -7.24 1.24 1.46
C TYR A 68 -6.00 0.38 1.60
N GLY A 69 -5.93 -0.39 2.68
CA GLY A 69 -4.87 -1.37 2.86
C GLY A 69 -5.38 -2.76 2.57
N THR A 70 -4.69 -3.51 1.71
CA THR A 70 -5.08 -4.90 1.44
C THR A 70 -4.67 -5.80 2.60
N SER A 71 -5.33 -6.95 2.71
CA SER A 71 -4.82 -8.02 3.54
C SER A 71 -3.43 -8.44 3.03
N GLY A 72 -2.48 -8.68 3.94
CA GLY A 72 -1.18 -9.22 3.57
C GLY A 72 -1.20 -10.71 3.29
N GLN A 73 -2.37 -11.36 3.39
CA GLN A 73 -2.50 -12.79 3.15
C GLN A 73 -2.82 -13.07 1.70
N GLU A 74 -1.97 -13.87 1.07
CA GLU A 74 -2.07 -14.19 -0.36
C GLU A 74 -3.40 -14.85 -0.74
N ARG A 75 -4.01 -15.57 0.19
CA ARG A 75 -5.29 -16.25 -0.06
C ARG A 75 -6.44 -15.31 -0.37
N PHE A 76 -6.27 -14.00 -0.14
CA PHE A 76 -7.29 -13.00 -0.40
C PHE A 76 -7.04 -12.19 -1.66
N ASP A 77 -6.11 -12.62 -2.52
CA ASP A 77 -5.75 -11.88 -3.73
C ASP A 77 -6.92 -11.69 -4.70
N PHE A 78 -7.88 -12.62 -4.70
CA PHE A 78 -9.06 -12.51 -5.56
C PHE A 78 -9.89 -11.24 -5.27
N MET A 79 -9.78 -10.68 -4.06
CA MET A 79 -10.48 -9.45 -3.69
C MET A 79 -9.76 -8.20 -4.18
N TRP A 80 -8.50 -8.30 -4.54
CA TRP A 80 -7.69 -7.15 -4.91
C TRP A 80 -8.15 -6.52 -6.21
N ASP A 81 -8.65 -7.31 -7.17
CA ASP A 81 -9.20 -6.78 -8.42
C ASP A 81 -10.40 -5.86 -8.16
N ILE A 82 -11.22 -6.22 -7.19
CA ILE A 82 -12.38 -5.40 -6.81
C ILE A 82 -11.88 -4.12 -6.12
N LEU A 83 -10.92 -4.27 -5.23
CA LEU A 83 -10.38 -3.15 -4.45
C LEU A 83 -9.73 -2.09 -5.33
N THR A 84 -9.06 -2.48 -6.42
CA THR A 84 -8.34 -1.56 -7.29
C THR A 84 -9.24 -0.72 -8.19
N LYS A 85 -10.51 -1.07 -8.33
CA LYS A 85 -11.44 -0.29 -9.16
C LYS A 85 -11.54 1.15 -8.66
N GLY A 86 -11.31 2.10 -9.57
CA GLY A 86 -11.32 3.52 -9.23
C GLY A 86 -10.05 4.02 -8.55
N GLY A 87 -9.08 3.16 -8.33
CA GLY A 87 -7.81 3.56 -7.74
C GLY A 87 -6.94 4.32 -8.72
N ILE A 88 -6.20 5.30 -8.21
CA ILE A 88 -5.30 6.13 -9.00
C ILE A 88 -3.84 5.70 -8.87
N GLY A 89 -3.53 4.88 -7.87
CA GLY A 89 -2.17 4.42 -7.67
C GLY A 89 -2.04 3.40 -6.57
N LEU A 90 -0.89 2.76 -6.55
CA LEU A 90 -0.53 1.68 -5.64
C LEU A 90 0.73 2.06 -4.86
N ILE A 91 0.68 1.90 -3.55
CA ILE A 91 1.87 1.98 -2.70
C ILE A 91 2.18 0.57 -2.22
N LEU A 92 3.32 0.05 -2.67
CA LEU A 92 3.80 -1.26 -2.27
C LEU A 92 4.77 -1.08 -1.10
N LEU A 93 4.40 -1.57 0.08
CA LEU A 93 5.27 -1.57 1.25
C LEU A 93 5.96 -2.92 1.37
N LEU A 94 7.27 -2.86 1.53
CA LEU A 94 8.12 -4.04 1.67
C LEU A 94 8.87 -3.96 2.99
N ASP A 95 9.12 -5.12 3.58
CA ASP A 95 9.86 -5.24 4.82
C ASP A 95 11.25 -5.78 4.52
N ASN A 96 12.28 -4.97 4.75
CA ASN A 96 13.66 -5.33 4.42
C ASN A 96 14.23 -6.45 5.29
N THR A 97 13.55 -6.80 6.38
CA THR A 97 13.99 -7.88 7.28
C THR A 97 13.43 -9.25 6.88
N ARG A 98 12.55 -9.29 5.88
CA ARG A 98 12.02 -10.57 5.39
C ARG A 98 13.12 -11.34 4.64
N LYS A 99 12.94 -12.65 4.59
CA LYS A 99 13.93 -13.55 4.01
C LYS A 99 14.24 -13.23 2.54
N ASP A 100 13.20 -12.92 1.76
CA ASP A 100 13.37 -12.61 0.34
C ASP A 100 12.39 -11.52 -0.08
N PRO A 101 12.75 -10.23 0.13
CA PRO A 101 11.89 -9.13 -0.26
C PRO A 101 11.64 -9.06 -1.78
N PHE A 102 12.55 -9.57 -2.59
CA PHE A 102 12.38 -9.57 -4.04
C PHE A 102 11.28 -10.53 -4.49
N GLN A 103 11.13 -11.65 -3.78
CA GLN A 103 10.00 -12.53 -4.02
C GLN A 103 8.67 -11.83 -3.73
N ASP A 104 8.64 -11.02 -2.69
CA ASP A 104 7.46 -10.21 -2.38
C ASP A 104 7.16 -9.24 -3.52
N ILE A 105 8.17 -8.56 -4.07
CA ILE A 105 7.99 -7.68 -5.22
C ILE A 105 7.35 -8.45 -6.38
N ARG A 106 7.89 -9.60 -6.72
CA ARG A 106 7.39 -10.42 -7.82
C ARG A 106 5.93 -10.80 -7.61
N PHE A 107 5.61 -11.24 -6.40
CA PHE A 107 4.24 -11.66 -6.08
C PHE A 107 3.27 -10.50 -6.26
N TYR A 108 3.54 -9.35 -5.63
CA TYR A 108 2.60 -8.23 -5.64
C TYR A 108 2.55 -7.52 -7.00
N THR A 109 3.66 -7.38 -7.69
CA THR A 109 3.65 -6.77 -9.02
C THR A 109 2.94 -7.67 -10.03
N ASN A 110 3.02 -8.97 -9.87
CA ASN A 110 2.28 -9.89 -10.71
C ASN A 110 0.78 -9.88 -10.38
N ALA A 111 0.43 -9.86 -9.11
CA ALA A 111 -0.96 -9.85 -8.66
C ALA A 111 -1.69 -8.57 -9.09
N PHE A 112 -1.01 -7.44 -9.10
CA PHE A 112 -1.57 -6.14 -9.49
C PHE A 112 -1.14 -5.69 -10.89
N ARG A 113 -0.71 -6.62 -11.74
CA ARG A 113 -0.12 -6.29 -13.04
C ARG A 113 -0.99 -5.36 -13.88
N ASP A 114 -2.24 -5.69 -14.08
CA ASP A 114 -3.15 -4.89 -14.90
C ASP A 114 -3.31 -3.48 -14.34
N PHE A 115 -3.37 -3.37 -13.02
CA PHE A 115 -3.49 -2.08 -12.36
C PHE A 115 -2.22 -1.26 -12.53
N ILE A 116 -1.05 -1.87 -12.33
CA ILE A 116 0.24 -1.19 -12.42
C ILE A 116 0.52 -0.71 -13.86
N GLU A 117 0.08 -1.45 -14.85
CA GLU A 117 0.24 -1.05 -16.26
C GLU A 117 -0.54 0.21 -16.60
N LYS A 118 -1.65 0.46 -15.91
CA LYS A 118 -2.54 1.60 -16.20
C LYS A 118 -2.37 2.75 -15.22
N GLN A 119 -1.87 2.46 -14.01
CA GLN A 119 -1.76 3.44 -12.93
C GLN A 119 -0.33 3.52 -12.42
N GLN A 120 -0.08 4.45 -11.52
CA GLN A 120 1.25 4.66 -10.94
C GLN A 120 1.49 3.75 -9.75
N MET A 121 2.75 3.40 -9.53
CA MET A 121 3.18 2.65 -8.35
C MET A 121 4.37 3.35 -7.70
N VAL A 122 4.37 3.37 -6.36
CA VAL A 122 5.48 3.83 -5.55
C VAL A 122 5.81 2.71 -4.56
N VAL A 123 7.10 2.50 -4.30
CA VAL A 123 7.57 1.47 -3.39
C VAL A 123 8.18 2.10 -2.15
N GLY A 124 7.73 1.67 -0.97
CA GLY A 124 8.31 2.03 0.31
C GLY A 124 8.92 0.80 0.96
N VAL A 125 10.18 0.89 1.37
CA VAL A 125 10.87 -0.21 2.04
C VAL A 125 11.01 0.15 3.51
N THR A 126 10.42 -0.66 4.39
CA THR A 126 10.48 -0.45 5.83
C THR A 126 11.61 -1.26 6.44
N ARG A 127 12.03 -0.87 7.64
CA ARG A 127 13.02 -1.58 8.47
C ARG A 127 14.40 -1.70 7.83
N MET A 128 14.79 -0.75 6.99
CA MET A 128 16.15 -0.70 6.47
C MET A 128 17.17 -0.33 7.55
N ASP A 129 16.71 0.31 8.62
CA ASP A 129 17.53 0.57 9.81
C ASP A 129 17.92 -0.72 10.53
N LEU A 130 17.09 -1.76 10.47
CA LEU A 130 17.33 -3.05 11.09
C LEU A 130 18.14 -3.98 10.20
N GLN A 131 18.00 -3.84 8.90
CA GLN A 131 18.75 -4.62 7.92
C GLN A 131 19.02 -3.78 6.68
N ARG A 132 20.29 -3.50 6.42
CA ARG A 132 20.69 -2.57 5.37
C ARG A 132 20.72 -3.17 3.97
N LYS A 133 20.79 -4.49 3.86
CA LYS A 133 20.79 -5.18 2.57
C LYS A 133 19.54 -6.04 2.44
N PRO A 134 18.89 -6.04 1.27
CA PRO A 134 19.22 -5.25 0.08
C PRO A 134 19.10 -3.74 0.31
N GLY A 135 19.88 -2.95 -0.43
CA GLY A 135 19.77 -1.51 -0.42
C GLY A 135 18.81 -0.98 -1.47
N LEU A 136 18.58 0.33 -1.48
CA LEU A 136 17.64 0.94 -2.43
C LEU A 136 18.05 0.70 -3.89
N ALA A 137 19.36 0.74 -4.18
CA ALA A 137 19.86 0.49 -5.53
C ALA A 137 19.51 -0.92 -6.00
N ASP A 138 19.56 -1.90 -5.08
CA ASP A 138 19.21 -3.29 -5.40
C ASP A 138 17.72 -3.42 -5.76
N TYR A 139 16.86 -2.71 -5.05
CA TYR A 139 15.43 -2.69 -5.34
C TYR A 139 15.15 -2.05 -6.71
N ARG A 140 15.79 -0.90 -6.99
CA ARG A 140 15.62 -0.23 -8.28
C ARG A 140 16.06 -1.13 -9.42
N HIS A 141 17.22 -1.76 -9.27
CA HIS A 141 17.76 -2.67 -10.27
C HIS A 141 16.83 -3.86 -10.51
N TYR A 142 16.27 -4.41 -9.43
CA TYR A 142 15.33 -5.54 -9.54
C TYR A 142 14.05 -5.13 -10.27
N LEU A 143 13.50 -3.95 -9.95
CA LEU A 143 12.30 -3.44 -10.64
C LEU A 143 12.57 -3.23 -12.12
N GLU A 144 13.74 -2.70 -12.47
CA GLU A 144 14.14 -2.54 -13.87
C GLU A 144 14.20 -3.88 -14.60
N SER A 145 14.67 -4.93 -13.92
CA SER A 145 14.71 -6.27 -14.50
C SER A 145 13.31 -6.83 -14.80
N LEU A 146 12.29 -6.30 -14.12
CA LEU A 146 10.89 -6.65 -14.36
C LEU A 146 10.21 -5.66 -15.33
N SER A 147 10.97 -4.77 -15.93
CA SER A 147 10.47 -3.70 -16.81
C SER A 147 9.49 -2.76 -16.10
N LEU A 148 9.71 -2.54 -14.82
CA LEU A 148 8.88 -1.65 -14.00
C LEU A 148 9.66 -0.40 -13.63
N GLN A 149 8.98 0.74 -13.73
CA GLN A 149 9.52 2.03 -13.29
C GLN A 149 8.69 2.52 -12.11
N ALA A 150 9.28 2.50 -10.94
CA ALA A 150 8.62 2.99 -9.73
C ALA A 150 9.68 3.60 -8.81
N PRO A 151 9.42 4.77 -8.22
CA PRO A 151 10.34 5.30 -7.22
C PRO A 151 10.35 4.41 -5.99
N VAL A 152 11.52 4.26 -5.37
CA VAL A 152 11.72 3.44 -4.18
C VAL A 152 12.28 4.32 -3.07
N PHE A 153 11.67 4.26 -1.90
CA PHE A 153 12.06 5.07 -0.75
C PHE A 153 12.28 4.19 0.48
N ASP A 154 13.26 4.59 1.29
CA ASP A 154 13.45 4.08 2.64
C ASP A 154 12.48 4.83 3.55
N VAL A 155 11.54 4.12 4.18
CA VAL A 155 10.48 4.77 4.95
C VAL A 155 10.29 4.10 6.31
N ASP A 156 9.92 4.92 7.28
CA ASP A 156 9.40 4.45 8.56
C ASP A 156 7.87 4.58 8.49
N ALA A 157 7.17 3.45 8.53
CA ALA A 157 5.71 3.43 8.42
C ALA A 157 5.01 4.20 9.55
N ARG A 158 5.70 4.44 10.66
CA ARG A 158 5.17 5.21 11.79
C ARG A 158 5.29 6.72 11.58
N SER A 159 6.10 7.14 10.61
CA SER A 159 6.41 8.53 10.38
C SER A 159 5.40 9.17 9.44
N HIS A 160 4.66 10.15 9.94
CA HIS A 160 3.74 10.95 9.13
C HIS A 160 4.47 11.57 7.93
N ARG A 161 5.68 12.09 8.16
CA ARG A 161 6.50 12.70 7.12
C ARG A 161 6.84 11.71 6.01
N ASP A 162 7.32 10.52 6.39
CA ASP A 162 7.77 9.53 5.42
C ASP A 162 6.61 9.00 4.58
N VAL A 163 5.48 8.69 5.23
CA VAL A 163 4.32 8.17 4.51
C VAL A 163 3.69 9.25 3.64
N THR A 164 3.65 10.50 4.12
CA THR A 164 3.20 11.63 3.31
C THR A 164 4.04 11.76 2.04
N MET A 165 5.36 11.55 2.15
CA MET A 165 6.26 11.60 1.00
C MET A 165 5.88 10.56 -0.06
N LEU A 166 5.48 9.35 0.36
CA LEU A 166 5.02 8.32 -0.58
C LEU A 166 3.76 8.78 -1.32
N ILE A 167 2.81 9.35 -0.59
CA ILE A 167 1.58 9.87 -1.18
C ILE A 167 1.89 11.00 -2.17
N GLN A 168 2.75 11.93 -1.79
CA GLN A 168 3.14 13.04 -2.64
C GLN A 168 3.84 12.56 -3.91
N ALA A 169 4.74 11.59 -3.79
CA ALA A 169 5.42 11.01 -4.94
C ALA A 169 4.42 10.39 -5.93
N LEU A 170 3.40 9.71 -5.40
CA LEU A 170 2.37 9.10 -6.23
C LEU A 170 1.51 10.16 -6.92
N LEU A 171 1.03 11.14 -6.17
CA LEU A 171 0.18 12.20 -6.72
C LEU A 171 0.92 13.07 -7.74
N PHE A 172 2.19 13.34 -7.48
CA PHE A 172 3.04 14.11 -8.38
C PHE A 172 3.25 13.40 -9.71
N SER A 173 3.32 12.07 -9.70
CA SER A 173 3.46 11.27 -10.91
C SER A 173 2.21 11.32 -11.80
N LEU A 174 1.04 11.58 -11.21
CA LEU A 174 -0.22 11.68 -11.94
C LEU A 174 -0.39 13.04 -12.62
N ASP A 175 0.18 14.07 -12.04
CA ASP A 175 0.07 15.44 -12.53
C ASP A 175 1.45 16.10 -12.54
N PRO A 176 2.29 15.75 -13.51
CA PRO A 176 3.66 16.24 -13.55
C PRO A 176 3.79 17.70 -14.01
N GLY A 177 2.70 18.28 -14.43
CA GLY A 177 2.66 19.67 -14.85
C GLY A 177 2.51 20.63 -13.70
#